data_6a90a73e8f1261031dfead3a912a8061
#
_entry.id   6a90a73e8f1261031dfead3a912a8061
#
_cell.length_a   1.000
_cell.length_b   1.000
_cell.length_c   1.000
_cell.angle_alpha   90.00
_cell.angle_beta   90.00
_cell.angle_gamma   90.00
#
_symmetry.space_group_name_H-M   'P 1'
#
loop_
_entity.id
_entity.type
_entity.pdbx_description
1 polymer ?
#
loop_
_entity_poly.entity_id
_entity_poly.type
_entity_poly.pdbx_seq_one_letter_code
_entity_poly.pdbx_strand_id
1 'polypeptide(L)'
;MKKFRAIMLATLWLLLLGPALFAGEVVAQQPAKTLTEQLVGTWTLVEVFYTTQDGTRVDSLGSDPKGRLRLDADGTFTLQIMRSGLPKFKSNNREQGTEEENRAVVQGTISYFGTYSVNEKDKIFAVHIEACSYPNFEGADQQRPFTLQGDILTFTNKNSSVAGSSVQQTWRRIK
;
A
#
# COMPACT_ATOMS: atom_id res chain seq x y z
N MET A 1 -0.37 91.91 49.58
CA MET A 1 -0.08 91.47 48.24
C MET A 1 1.08 90.48 48.30
N LYS A 2 0.79 89.12 48.28
CA LYS A 2 1.80 88.10 48.34
C LYS A 2 1.53 87.12 47.18
N LYS A 3 2.53 87.04 46.24
CA LYS A 3 2.46 86.14 45.09
C LYS A 3 2.88 84.70 45.53
N PHE A 4 1.99 83.71 45.38
CA PHE A 4 2.31 82.30 45.52
C PHE A 4 2.75 81.76 44.19
N ARG A 5 3.95 81.26 44.09
CA ARG A 5 4.48 80.43 42.98
C ARG A 5 4.14 79.01 43.21
N ALA A 6 3.35 78.43 42.29
CA ALA A 6 3.08 77.00 42.26
C ALA A 6 4.26 76.27 41.54
N ILE A 7 4.89 75.32 42.22
CA ILE A 7 5.95 74.46 41.69
C ILE A 7 5.22 73.21 41.12
N MET A 8 5.34 73.00 39.80
CA MET A 8 4.81 71.83 39.10
C MET A 8 5.86 70.75 39.12
N LEU A 9 5.62 69.64 39.87
CA LEU A 9 6.41 68.43 39.86
C LEU A 9 6.00 67.55 38.70
N ALA A 10 6.84 67.45 37.67
CA ALA A 10 6.68 66.52 36.59
C ALA A 10 7.23 65.12 36.99
N THR A 11 6.36 64.15 37.24
CA THR A 11 6.73 62.76 37.47
C THR A 11 6.97 62.07 36.14
N LEU A 12 8.24 61.76 35.88
CA LEU A 12 8.70 61.00 34.70
C LEU A 12 8.41 59.50 34.92
N TRP A 13 7.41 58.97 34.22
CA TRP A 13 7.19 57.52 34.18
C TRP A 13 8.12 56.90 33.15
N LEU A 14 9.11 56.13 33.62
CA LEU A 14 9.96 55.28 32.78
C LEU A 14 9.18 54.01 32.46
N LEU A 15 8.70 53.88 31.23
CA LEU A 15 8.17 52.64 30.68
C LEU A 15 9.34 51.72 30.37
N LEU A 16 9.59 50.73 31.22
CA LEU A 16 10.44 49.58 30.94
C LEU A 16 9.72 48.65 29.97
N LEU A 17 9.95 48.78 28.66
CA LEU A 17 9.64 47.76 27.69
C LEU A 17 10.68 46.66 27.82
N GLY A 18 10.32 45.59 28.54
CA GLY A 18 11.10 44.36 28.53
C GLY A 18 10.99 43.65 27.16
N PRO A 19 12.09 43.09 26.61
CA PRO A 19 12.01 42.30 25.39
C PRO A 19 11.14 41.05 25.63
N ALA A 20 9.99 40.98 24.98
CA ALA A 20 9.21 39.74 24.90
C ALA A 20 10.01 38.74 24.08
N LEU A 21 10.65 37.79 24.76
CA LEU A 21 11.26 36.62 24.15
C LEU A 21 10.12 35.75 23.56
N PHE A 22 9.87 35.89 22.27
CA PHE A 22 9.06 34.93 21.51
C PHE A 22 9.87 33.64 21.44
N ALA A 23 9.65 32.74 22.39
CA ALA A 23 10.05 31.35 22.27
C ALA A 23 9.22 30.72 21.14
N GLY A 24 9.75 30.78 19.92
CA GLY A 24 9.17 30.04 18.79
C GLY A 24 9.23 28.56 19.14
N GLU A 25 8.06 27.93 19.27
CA GLU A 25 7.98 26.48 19.35
C GLU A 25 8.56 25.91 18.07
N VAL A 26 9.74 25.29 18.17
CA VAL A 26 10.31 24.47 17.12
C VAL A 26 9.44 23.22 17.05
N VAL A 27 8.42 23.23 16.17
CA VAL A 27 7.67 22.04 15.82
C VAL A 27 8.66 21.08 15.17
N ALA A 28 9.09 20.08 15.91
CA ALA A 28 9.95 19.02 15.39
C ALA A 28 9.20 18.33 14.25
N GLN A 29 9.66 18.53 13.02
CA GLN A 29 9.10 17.91 11.83
C GLN A 29 9.35 16.41 11.92
N GLN A 30 8.29 15.61 12.02
CA GLN A 30 8.41 14.15 12.03
C GLN A 30 9.15 13.71 10.76
N PRO A 31 10.17 12.84 10.86
CA PRO A 31 10.88 12.36 9.68
C PRO A 31 9.89 11.73 8.68
N ALA A 32 10.09 11.99 7.41
CA ALA A 32 9.27 11.40 6.35
C ALA A 32 9.37 9.87 6.41
N LYS A 33 8.22 9.18 6.31
CA LYS A 33 8.18 7.71 6.28
C LYS A 33 8.99 7.16 5.12
N THR A 34 9.76 6.13 5.37
CA THR A 34 10.46 5.35 4.33
C THR A 34 9.45 4.71 3.37
N LEU A 35 9.90 4.26 2.18
CA LEU A 35 9.01 3.54 1.25
C LEU A 35 8.49 2.23 1.87
N THR A 36 9.31 1.54 2.64
CA THR A 36 8.92 0.33 3.37
C THR A 36 7.78 0.62 4.34
N GLU A 37 7.90 1.65 5.18
CA GLU A 37 6.86 2.07 6.11
C GLU A 37 5.59 2.54 5.39
N GLN A 38 5.75 3.17 4.22
CA GLN A 38 4.62 3.58 3.40
C GLN A 38 3.88 2.41 2.76
N LEU A 39 4.53 1.26 2.53
CA LEU A 39 3.88 0.08 1.97
C LEU A 39 3.06 -0.68 3.01
N VAL A 40 3.43 -0.64 4.28
CA VAL A 40 2.69 -1.32 5.37
C VAL A 40 1.22 -0.92 5.37
N GLY A 41 0.35 -1.92 5.47
CA GLY A 41 -1.10 -1.73 5.55
C GLY A 41 -1.90 -2.71 4.69
N THR A 42 -3.18 -2.41 4.56
CA THR A 42 -4.13 -3.24 3.80
C THR A 42 -4.54 -2.52 2.52
N TRP A 43 -4.57 -3.28 1.44
CA TRP A 43 -4.81 -2.79 0.09
C TRP A 43 -5.94 -3.58 -0.57
N THR A 44 -6.81 -2.89 -1.30
CA THR A 44 -7.82 -3.51 -2.15
C THR A 44 -7.38 -3.49 -3.61
N LEU A 45 -7.64 -4.55 -4.34
CA LEU A 45 -7.34 -4.63 -5.76
C LEU A 45 -8.19 -3.62 -6.54
N VAL A 46 -7.54 -2.90 -7.45
CA VAL A 46 -8.19 -2.00 -8.42
C VAL A 46 -8.22 -2.67 -9.77
N GLU A 47 -7.08 -3.26 -10.16
CA GLU A 47 -6.90 -3.82 -11.49
C GLU A 47 -5.85 -4.93 -11.47
N VAL A 48 -6.04 -5.95 -12.29
CA VAL A 48 -5.05 -6.95 -12.62
C VAL A 48 -5.20 -7.39 -14.06
N PHE A 49 -4.10 -7.43 -14.79
CA PHE A 49 -4.06 -7.95 -16.15
C PHE A 49 -2.73 -8.65 -16.45
N TYR A 50 -2.76 -9.53 -17.42
CA TYR A 50 -1.59 -10.18 -17.97
C TYR A 50 -1.17 -9.50 -19.26
N THR A 51 0.13 -9.48 -19.52
CA THR A 51 0.69 -9.06 -20.82
C THR A 51 1.44 -10.26 -21.39
N THR A 52 1.02 -10.72 -22.55
CA THR A 52 1.65 -11.83 -23.28
C THR A 52 2.97 -11.40 -23.92
N GLN A 53 3.77 -12.33 -24.44
CA GLN A 53 5.06 -12.03 -25.05
C GLN A 53 4.95 -11.10 -26.25
N ASP A 54 3.85 -11.14 -26.99
CA ASP A 54 3.56 -10.25 -28.12
C ASP A 54 3.02 -8.87 -27.70
N GLY A 55 2.91 -8.63 -26.39
CA GLY A 55 2.41 -7.36 -25.83
C GLY A 55 0.89 -7.28 -25.70
N THR A 56 0.15 -8.36 -25.99
CA THR A 56 -1.30 -8.35 -25.85
C THR A 56 -1.73 -8.32 -24.40
N ARG A 57 -2.63 -7.41 -24.03
CA ARG A 57 -3.25 -7.34 -22.71
C ARG A 57 -4.41 -8.36 -22.62
N VAL A 58 -4.45 -9.11 -21.50
CA VAL A 58 -5.46 -10.12 -21.21
C VAL A 58 -6.02 -9.91 -19.79
N ASP A 59 -7.30 -9.60 -19.69
CA ASP A 59 -8.02 -9.44 -18.42
C ASP A 59 -8.64 -10.78 -17.97
N SER A 60 -7.79 -11.78 -17.69
CA SER A 60 -8.22 -13.18 -17.44
C SER A 60 -9.07 -13.34 -16.18
N LEU A 61 -9.05 -12.38 -15.24
CA LEU A 61 -9.85 -12.39 -14.03
C LEU A 61 -11.13 -11.54 -14.13
N GLY A 62 -11.47 -11.09 -15.35
CA GLY A 62 -12.66 -10.28 -15.64
C GLY A 62 -12.47 -8.80 -15.30
N SER A 63 -13.55 -8.03 -15.49
CA SER A 63 -13.53 -6.56 -15.39
C SER A 63 -13.56 -6.00 -13.96
N ASP A 64 -13.95 -6.80 -12.96
CA ASP A 64 -14.08 -6.38 -11.56
C ASP A 64 -13.56 -7.48 -10.61
N PRO A 65 -12.28 -7.85 -10.69
CA PRO A 65 -11.71 -8.85 -9.80
C PRO A 65 -11.71 -8.34 -8.36
N LYS A 66 -11.87 -9.25 -7.40
CA LYS A 66 -11.78 -8.95 -5.98
C LYS A 66 -10.41 -9.36 -5.46
N GLY A 67 -9.79 -8.51 -4.66
CA GLY A 67 -8.49 -8.84 -4.08
C GLY A 67 -8.18 -8.09 -2.82
N ARG A 68 -7.32 -8.70 -2.01
CA ARG A 68 -6.78 -8.14 -0.80
C ARG A 68 -5.27 -8.43 -0.75
N LEU A 69 -4.50 -7.39 -0.48
CA LEU A 69 -3.09 -7.50 -0.15
C LEU A 69 -2.91 -6.88 1.24
N ARG A 70 -2.24 -7.60 2.12
CA ARG A 70 -1.82 -7.12 3.42
C ARG A 70 -0.30 -7.18 3.49
N LEU A 71 0.31 -6.09 3.94
CA LEU A 71 1.74 -5.95 4.19
C LEU A 71 1.90 -5.54 5.65
N ASP A 72 2.51 -6.39 6.45
CA ASP A 72 2.72 -6.16 7.87
C ASP A 72 4.12 -5.59 8.13
N ALA A 73 4.26 -4.85 9.23
CA ALA A 73 5.52 -4.18 9.58
C ALA A 73 6.65 -5.17 9.97
N ASP A 74 6.29 -6.40 10.30
CA ASP A 74 7.23 -7.48 10.59
C ASP A 74 7.82 -8.15 9.33
N GLY A 75 7.42 -7.68 8.13
CA GLY A 75 7.88 -8.23 6.86
C GLY A 75 7.07 -9.41 6.37
N THR A 76 5.93 -9.72 6.97
CA THR A 76 5.01 -10.76 6.46
C THR A 76 3.99 -10.16 5.49
N PHE A 77 3.48 -10.97 4.57
CA PHE A 77 2.42 -10.54 3.65
C PHE A 77 1.43 -11.65 3.35
N THR A 78 0.22 -11.24 2.95
CA THR A 78 -0.81 -12.11 2.41
C THR A 78 -1.44 -11.46 1.18
N LEU A 79 -1.62 -12.21 0.10
CA LEU A 79 -2.28 -11.77 -1.11
C LEU A 79 -3.35 -12.77 -1.52
N GLN A 80 -4.54 -12.24 -1.86
CA GLN A 80 -5.65 -13.03 -2.38
C GLN A 80 -6.30 -12.27 -3.54
N ILE A 81 -6.52 -12.94 -4.66
CA ILE A 81 -7.22 -12.39 -5.82
C ILE A 81 -8.22 -13.43 -6.31
N MET A 82 -9.42 -12.98 -6.63
CA MET A 82 -10.51 -13.83 -7.12
C MET A 82 -11.23 -13.13 -8.27
N ARG A 83 -11.57 -13.89 -9.29
CA ARG A 83 -12.48 -13.44 -10.36
C ARG A 83 -13.84 -13.13 -9.77
N SER A 84 -14.47 -12.05 -10.23
CA SER A 84 -15.88 -11.82 -9.99
C SER A 84 -16.72 -12.86 -10.72
N GLY A 85 -17.81 -13.29 -10.09
CA GLY A 85 -18.76 -14.21 -10.74
C GLY A 85 -18.27 -15.66 -10.83
N LEU A 86 -17.40 -16.10 -9.89
CA LEU A 86 -17.13 -17.54 -9.76
C LEU A 86 -18.43 -18.32 -9.57
N PRO A 87 -18.60 -19.49 -10.24
CA PRO A 87 -19.80 -20.29 -10.09
C PRO A 87 -19.95 -20.80 -8.66
N LYS A 88 -21.18 -20.81 -8.17
CA LYS A 88 -21.50 -21.54 -6.94
C LYS A 88 -21.56 -23.03 -7.24
N PHE A 89 -21.00 -23.84 -6.37
CA PHE A 89 -21.09 -25.29 -6.49
C PHE A 89 -22.54 -25.76 -6.33
N LYS A 90 -23.06 -26.46 -7.33
CA LYS A 90 -24.42 -27.02 -7.32
C LYS A 90 -24.66 -27.96 -6.14
N SER A 91 -23.64 -28.71 -5.78
CA SER A 91 -23.66 -29.62 -4.63
C SER A 91 -23.67 -28.90 -3.28
N ASN A 92 -23.35 -27.60 -3.23
CA ASN A 92 -23.01 -26.85 -2.02
C ASN A 92 -21.91 -27.52 -1.18
N ASN A 93 -21.05 -28.33 -1.82
CA ASN A 93 -19.91 -29.03 -1.23
C ASN A 93 -18.71 -28.84 -2.13
N ARG A 94 -17.65 -28.21 -1.62
CA ARG A 94 -16.42 -27.88 -2.39
C ARG A 94 -15.67 -29.14 -2.88
N GLU A 95 -15.88 -30.29 -2.25
CA GLU A 95 -15.25 -31.54 -2.62
C GLU A 95 -16.03 -32.29 -3.71
N GLN A 96 -17.24 -31.82 -4.04
CA GLN A 96 -18.14 -32.41 -5.01
C GLN A 96 -18.50 -31.40 -6.14
N GLY A 97 -17.54 -30.56 -6.49
CA GLY A 97 -17.67 -29.66 -7.63
C GLY A 97 -17.62 -30.42 -8.96
N THR A 98 -18.36 -29.95 -9.95
CA THR A 98 -18.19 -30.43 -11.32
C THR A 98 -16.79 -30.05 -11.85
N GLU A 99 -16.36 -30.68 -12.96
CA GLU A 99 -15.09 -30.36 -13.60
C GLU A 99 -15.02 -28.88 -13.98
N GLU A 100 -16.10 -28.32 -14.50
CA GLU A 100 -16.20 -26.91 -14.90
C GLU A 100 -16.14 -25.98 -13.70
N GLU A 101 -16.82 -26.31 -12.59
CA GLU A 101 -16.80 -25.53 -11.35
C GLU A 101 -15.39 -25.53 -10.76
N ASN A 102 -14.75 -26.68 -10.67
CA ASN A 102 -13.39 -26.81 -10.17
C ASN A 102 -12.39 -26.04 -11.04
N ARG A 103 -12.48 -26.17 -12.36
CA ARG A 103 -11.65 -25.45 -13.32
C ARG A 103 -11.83 -23.92 -13.18
N ALA A 104 -13.07 -23.46 -13.07
CA ALA A 104 -13.37 -22.03 -12.91
C ALA A 104 -12.75 -21.46 -11.63
N VAL A 105 -12.81 -22.20 -10.52
CA VAL A 105 -12.18 -21.77 -9.25
C VAL A 105 -10.66 -21.74 -9.39
N VAL A 106 -10.03 -22.79 -9.92
CA VAL A 106 -8.57 -22.84 -10.08
C VAL A 106 -8.06 -21.72 -10.99
N GLN A 107 -8.72 -21.49 -12.14
CA GLN A 107 -8.32 -20.46 -13.08
C GLN A 107 -8.71 -19.04 -12.63
N GLY A 108 -9.69 -18.93 -11.75
CA GLY A 108 -10.23 -17.67 -11.29
C GLY A 108 -9.70 -17.19 -9.93
N THR A 109 -8.79 -17.94 -9.28
CA THR A 109 -8.30 -17.57 -7.95
C THR A 109 -6.78 -17.75 -7.84
N ILE A 110 -6.15 -16.87 -7.09
CA ILE A 110 -4.80 -17.08 -6.59
C ILE A 110 -4.70 -16.50 -5.17
N SER A 111 -4.11 -17.28 -4.27
CA SER A 111 -3.91 -16.89 -2.88
C SER A 111 -2.55 -17.42 -2.41
N TYR A 112 -1.77 -16.56 -1.78
CA TYR A 112 -0.47 -16.91 -1.22
C TYR A 112 -0.05 -15.94 -0.12
N PHE A 113 0.87 -16.41 0.70
CA PHE A 113 1.47 -15.64 1.77
C PHE A 113 2.96 -16.01 1.93
N GLY A 114 3.66 -15.22 2.73
CA GLY A 114 5.07 -15.40 3.02
C GLY A 114 5.69 -14.14 3.58
N THR A 115 6.97 -13.91 3.28
CA THR A 115 7.71 -12.74 3.72
C THR A 115 8.04 -11.80 2.57
N TYR A 116 8.26 -10.52 2.88
CA TYR A 116 8.66 -9.52 1.89
C TYR A 116 9.78 -8.63 2.42
N SER A 117 10.51 -8.05 1.49
CA SER A 117 11.45 -6.95 1.71
C SER A 117 11.36 -5.92 0.61
N VAL A 118 11.84 -4.70 0.86
CA VAL A 118 11.79 -3.58 -0.08
C VAL A 118 13.20 -3.06 -0.33
N ASN A 119 13.64 -3.11 -1.58
CA ASN A 119 14.77 -2.32 -2.03
C ASN A 119 14.26 -0.94 -2.45
N GLU A 120 14.38 0.04 -1.57
CA GLU A 120 13.85 1.40 -1.77
C GLU A 120 14.55 2.14 -2.91
N LYS A 121 15.86 1.90 -3.08
CA LYS A 121 16.68 2.53 -4.13
C LYS A 121 16.21 2.13 -5.51
N ASP A 122 16.00 0.84 -5.73
CA ASP A 122 15.66 0.27 -7.04
C ASP A 122 14.14 0.10 -7.21
N LYS A 123 13.37 0.39 -6.14
CA LYS A 123 11.91 0.21 -6.08
C LYS A 123 11.50 -1.21 -6.43
N ILE A 124 12.15 -2.17 -5.79
CA ILE A 124 11.85 -3.60 -5.91
C ILE A 124 11.17 -4.09 -4.64
N PHE A 125 10.00 -4.68 -4.81
CA PHE A 125 9.27 -5.43 -3.81
C PHE A 125 9.63 -6.92 -3.99
N ALA A 126 10.51 -7.43 -3.13
CA ALA A 126 10.94 -8.82 -3.15
C ALA A 126 10.07 -9.64 -2.21
N VAL A 127 9.61 -10.81 -2.65
CA VAL A 127 8.79 -11.72 -1.85
C VAL A 127 9.39 -13.12 -1.85
N HIS A 128 9.33 -13.76 -0.70
CA HIS A 128 9.49 -15.22 -0.54
C HIS A 128 8.12 -15.82 -0.26
N ILE A 129 7.68 -16.77 -1.09
CA ILE A 129 6.35 -17.37 -1.02
C ILE A 129 6.43 -18.67 -0.21
N GLU A 130 5.83 -18.69 0.98
CA GLU A 130 5.82 -19.84 1.87
C GLU A 130 4.79 -20.88 1.45
N ALA A 131 3.60 -20.45 1.05
CA ALA A 131 2.55 -21.31 0.51
C ALA A 131 1.68 -20.56 -0.50
N CYS A 132 1.17 -21.29 -1.49
CA CYS A 132 0.37 -20.74 -2.58
C CYS A 132 -0.70 -21.72 -3.05
N SER A 133 -1.89 -21.20 -3.42
CA SER A 133 -2.92 -22.00 -4.10
C SER A 133 -2.50 -22.50 -5.49
N TYR A 134 -1.43 -21.96 -6.06
CA TYR A 134 -0.69 -22.48 -7.21
C TYR A 134 0.63 -23.07 -6.69
N PRO A 135 0.71 -24.41 -6.47
CA PRO A 135 1.83 -25.03 -5.74
C PRO A 135 3.22 -24.76 -6.32
N ASN A 136 3.31 -24.48 -7.63
CA ASN A 136 4.59 -24.20 -8.29
C ASN A 136 5.24 -22.87 -7.81
N PHE A 137 4.53 -22.06 -7.04
CA PHE A 137 5.09 -20.85 -6.41
C PHE A 137 5.61 -21.07 -5.00
N GLU A 138 5.32 -22.22 -4.38
CA GLU A 138 5.81 -22.53 -3.04
C GLU A 138 7.34 -22.57 -3.01
N GLY A 139 7.94 -21.88 -2.03
CA GLY A 139 9.38 -21.72 -1.90
C GLY A 139 10.03 -20.77 -2.91
N ALA A 140 9.25 -20.11 -3.78
CA ALA A 140 9.80 -19.24 -4.81
C ALA A 140 10.12 -17.82 -4.28
N ASP A 141 11.25 -17.30 -4.72
CA ASP A 141 11.63 -15.89 -4.57
C ASP A 141 11.27 -15.11 -5.84
N GLN A 142 10.58 -13.99 -5.67
CA GLN A 142 10.17 -13.15 -6.79
C GLN A 142 10.52 -11.68 -6.53
N GLN A 143 11.04 -11.02 -7.54
CA GLN A 143 11.31 -9.58 -7.54
C GLN A 143 10.29 -8.85 -8.41
N ARG A 144 9.63 -7.86 -7.84
CA ARG A 144 8.55 -7.11 -8.47
C ARG A 144 8.86 -5.62 -8.46
N PRO A 145 9.25 -5.03 -9.59
CA PRO A 145 9.32 -3.57 -9.71
C PRO A 145 7.97 -2.96 -9.31
N PHE A 146 8.01 -1.88 -8.51
CA PHE A 146 6.79 -1.21 -8.05
C PHE A 146 6.85 0.31 -8.18
N THR A 147 5.69 0.92 -8.19
CA THR A 147 5.49 2.36 -7.99
C THR A 147 4.48 2.59 -6.87
N LEU A 148 4.72 3.62 -6.07
CA LEU A 148 3.80 4.07 -5.02
C LEU A 148 3.52 5.55 -5.24
N GLN A 149 2.25 5.91 -5.46
CA GLN A 149 1.78 7.27 -5.66
C GLN A 149 0.59 7.53 -4.72
N GLY A 150 0.87 8.14 -3.58
CA GLY A 150 -0.13 8.31 -2.53
C GLY A 150 -0.70 6.98 -2.07
N ASP A 151 -2.00 6.79 -2.26
CA ASP A 151 -2.71 5.56 -1.87
C ASP A 151 -2.78 4.50 -3.00
N ILE A 152 -2.02 4.66 -4.09
CA ILE A 152 -1.98 3.71 -5.20
C ILE A 152 -0.61 3.03 -5.29
N LEU A 153 -0.62 1.72 -5.18
CA LEU A 153 0.53 0.83 -5.36
C LEU A 153 0.34 0.02 -6.65
N THR A 154 1.31 0.07 -7.55
CA THR A 154 1.33 -0.80 -8.74
C THR A 154 2.61 -1.59 -8.76
N PHE A 155 2.53 -2.90 -9.01
CA PHE A 155 3.71 -3.73 -9.24
C PHE A 155 3.51 -4.71 -10.38
N THR A 156 4.62 -5.11 -10.99
CA THR A 156 4.67 -6.07 -12.08
C THR A 156 5.40 -7.32 -11.64
N ASN A 157 4.79 -8.48 -11.82
CA ASN A 157 5.44 -9.77 -11.66
C ASN A 157 5.74 -10.36 -13.04
N LYS A 158 7.03 -10.52 -13.34
CA LYS A 158 7.50 -11.14 -14.59
C LYS A 158 7.44 -12.67 -14.55
N ASN A 159 7.35 -13.25 -13.35
CA ASN A 159 7.20 -14.68 -13.13
C ASN A 159 5.73 -15.01 -12.86
N SER A 160 4.88 -14.78 -13.86
CA SER A 160 3.44 -15.04 -13.77
C SER A 160 3.13 -16.54 -13.65
N SER A 161 2.01 -16.87 -12.99
CA SER A 161 1.45 -18.23 -13.00
C SER A 161 0.86 -18.62 -14.36
N VAL A 162 0.75 -17.67 -15.30
CA VAL A 162 0.38 -17.92 -16.69
C VAL A 162 1.66 -17.87 -17.53
N ALA A 163 2.07 -19.02 -18.03
CA ALA A 163 3.32 -19.18 -18.77
C ALA A 163 3.44 -18.19 -19.95
N GLY A 164 4.64 -17.61 -20.10
CA GLY A 164 4.92 -16.65 -21.17
C GLY A 164 4.28 -15.28 -21.00
N SER A 165 3.79 -14.93 -19.81
CA SER A 165 3.21 -13.62 -19.54
C SER A 165 3.85 -12.94 -18.33
N SER A 166 3.71 -11.62 -18.24
CA SER A 166 3.86 -10.85 -17.01
C SER A 166 2.49 -10.46 -16.49
N VAL A 167 2.38 -10.24 -15.17
CA VAL A 167 1.14 -9.73 -14.56
C VAL A 167 1.40 -8.40 -13.90
N GLN A 168 0.55 -7.41 -14.20
CA GLN A 168 0.51 -6.14 -13.50
C GLN A 168 -0.67 -6.10 -12.55
N GLN A 169 -0.46 -5.58 -11.36
CA GLN A 169 -1.48 -5.44 -10.32
C GLN A 169 -1.45 -4.01 -9.78
N THR A 170 -2.63 -3.39 -9.69
CA THR A 170 -2.81 -2.06 -9.13
C THR A 170 -3.72 -2.17 -7.90
N TRP A 171 -3.25 -1.61 -6.81
CA TRP A 171 -3.86 -1.69 -5.50
C TRP A 171 -4.13 -0.30 -4.94
N ARG A 172 -5.23 -0.15 -4.20
CA ARG A 172 -5.55 1.08 -3.45
C ARG A 172 -5.53 0.79 -1.96
N ARG A 173 -4.88 1.67 -1.20
CA ARG A 173 -4.86 1.60 0.26
C ARG A 173 -6.27 1.66 0.84
N ILE A 174 -6.53 0.84 1.85
CA ILE A 174 -7.75 0.91 2.66
C ILE A 174 -7.44 1.83 3.85
N LYS A 175 -8.29 2.81 4.05
CA LYS A 175 -8.25 3.73 5.20
C LYS A 175 -9.05 3.17 6.35
#